data_83532d7d551516e27d3fdb1180b57f8d
#
_entry.id   83532d7d551516e27d3fdb1180b57f8d
#
_cell.length_a   1.000
_cell.length_b   1.000
_cell.length_c   1.000
_cell.angle_alpha   90.00
_cell.angle_beta   90.00
_cell.angle_gamma   90.00
#
_symmetry.space_group_name_H-M   'P 1'
#
loop_
_entity.id
_entity.type
_entity.pdbx_description
1 polymer ?
#
loop_
_entity_poly.entity_id
_entity_poly.type
_entity_poly.pdbx_seq_one_letter_code
_entity_poly.pdbx_strand_id
1 'polypeptide(L)'
;MKKFTCVFISCLFAFIMLCGCDPNKSDWEEQVMIYRANKMATYQQENETYADYEVDVAFLGDSLTDGYDVQSHYPAYLVSNRGISGDTTVDLENRLQVSLYDLKPKVAVMLIGANNMDKMFDNYENILIGLTQNVPNTKIIILSLTSMSGEWGKKNQLAAYNNVKIKLLAQKYGFEYVDLYSALLNLSSGEIYDHYTTDGGHLTSLGYNVLTEQITPAIERQLLAWHAEND
;
A
#
# COMPACT_ATOMS: atom_id res chain seq x y z
N MET A 1 47.33 33.79 -24.77
CA MET A 1 46.50 32.59 -24.68
C MET A 1 46.24 32.32 -23.20
N LYS A 2 45.07 32.76 -22.69
CA LYS A 2 44.67 32.49 -21.29
C LYS A 2 43.73 31.27 -21.29
N LYS A 3 44.16 30.21 -20.62
CA LYS A 3 43.32 29.01 -20.42
C LYS A 3 42.28 29.33 -19.37
N PHE A 4 40.99 29.27 -19.75
CA PHE A 4 39.86 29.27 -18.82
C PHE A 4 39.67 27.82 -18.31
N THR A 5 39.96 27.65 -17.04
CA THR A 5 39.64 26.40 -16.32
C THR A 5 38.20 26.53 -15.85
N CYS A 6 37.29 25.78 -16.46
CA CYS A 6 35.92 25.65 -16.01
C CYS A 6 35.87 24.73 -14.78
N VAL A 7 35.66 25.33 -13.61
CA VAL A 7 35.41 24.58 -12.38
C VAL A 7 33.94 24.24 -12.36
N PHE A 8 33.62 22.96 -12.61
CA PHE A 8 32.31 22.39 -12.34
C PHE A 8 32.13 22.31 -10.83
N ILE A 9 31.40 23.25 -10.25
CA ILE A 9 30.91 23.13 -8.87
C ILE A 9 29.70 22.21 -8.96
N SER A 10 29.96 20.92 -8.65
CA SER A 10 28.91 19.95 -8.32
C SER A 10 28.24 20.43 -7.04
N CYS A 11 27.08 21.06 -7.14
CA CYS A 11 26.18 21.28 -6.01
C CYS A 11 25.59 19.93 -5.60
N LEU A 12 26.34 19.20 -4.78
CA LEU A 12 25.81 18.11 -3.99
C LEU A 12 24.86 18.74 -2.96
N PHE A 13 23.57 18.79 -3.28
CA PHE A 13 22.53 19.09 -2.30
C PHE A 13 22.50 17.91 -1.32
N ALA A 14 23.40 17.95 -0.34
CA ALA A 14 23.23 17.21 0.88
C ALA A 14 21.99 17.82 1.57
N PHE A 15 20.83 17.23 1.33
CA PHE A 15 19.66 17.42 2.18
C PHE A 15 19.98 16.77 3.52
N ILE A 16 20.78 17.46 4.32
CA ILE A 16 20.88 17.15 5.74
C ILE A 16 19.50 17.52 6.28
N MET A 17 18.60 16.53 6.36
CA MET A 17 17.47 16.59 7.26
C MET A 17 18.09 16.87 8.63
N LEU A 18 17.99 18.10 9.09
CA LEU A 18 18.03 18.40 10.51
C LEU A 18 16.84 17.67 11.09
N CYS A 19 17.04 16.40 11.45
CA CYS A 19 16.17 15.68 12.32
C CYS A 19 16.24 16.44 13.64
N GLY A 20 15.33 17.40 13.83
CA GLY A 20 15.15 18.04 15.13
C GLY A 20 14.76 16.92 16.08
N CYS A 21 15.72 16.46 16.89
CA CYS A 21 15.45 15.56 18.00
C CYS A 21 14.45 16.29 18.90
N ASP A 22 13.16 15.92 18.81
CA ASP A 22 12.18 16.30 19.80
C ASP A 22 12.51 15.48 21.05
N PRO A 23 12.99 16.09 22.15
CA PRO A 23 13.39 15.37 23.35
C PRO A 23 12.22 14.62 24.03
N ASN A 24 11.00 14.77 23.54
CA ASN A 24 9.81 14.08 24.02
C ASN A 24 9.37 12.90 23.13
N LYS A 25 10.05 12.64 21.99
CA LYS A 25 9.78 11.44 21.20
C LYS A 25 10.44 10.23 21.84
N SER A 26 9.69 9.13 21.90
CA SER A 26 10.24 7.83 22.29
C SER A 26 11.21 7.31 21.23
N ASP A 27 12.25 6.56 21.63
CA ASP A 27 13.18 5.89 20.70
C ASP A 27 12.44 5.07 19.61
N TRP A 28 11.27 4.54 19.96
CA TRP A 28 10.43 3.78 19.03
C TRP A 28 9.81 4.65 17.94
N GLU A 29 9.28 5.82 18.30
CA GLU A 29 8.70 6.76 17.31
C GLU A 29 9.75 7.26 16.33
N GLU A 30 10.97 7.51 16.80
CA GLU A 30 12.08 7.88 15.95
C GLU A 30 12.46 6.74 14.97
N GLN A 31 12.52 5.51 15.45
CA GLN A 31 12.79 4.33 14.60
C GLN A 31 11.73 4.14 13.52
N VAL A 32 10.45 4.30 13.84
CA VAL A 32 9.34 4.24 12.87
C VAL A 32 9.48 5.34 11.81
N MET A 33 9.83 6.56 12.21
CA MET A 33 10.05 7.66 11.26
C MET A 33 11.23 7.39 10.32
N ILE A 34 12.35 6.89 10.86
CA ILE A 34 13.54 6.52 10.06
C ILE A 34 13.17 5.40 9.07
N TYR A 35 12.47 4.36 9.54
CA TYR A 35 12.02 3.27 8.69
C TYR A 35 11.16 3.78 7.53
N ARG A 36 10.13 4.59 7.81
CA ARG A 36 9.26 5.19 6.79
C ARG A 36 10.06 6.05 5.80
N ALA A 37 10.96 6.90 6.29
CA ALA A 37 11.79 7.74 5.43
C ALA A 37 12.68 6.90 4.49
N ASN A 38 13.29 5.82 4.99
CA ASN A 38 14.09 4.91 4.19
C ASN A 38 13.27 4.20 3.10
N LYS A 39 12.06 3.71 3.45
CA LYS A 39 11.15 3.09 2.47
C LYS A 39 10.76 4.09 1.37
N MET A 40 10.41 5.32 1.73
CA MET A 40 10.07 6.36 0.75
C MET A 40 11.25 6.72 -0.16
N ALA A 41 12.48 6.80 0.40
CA ALA A 41 13.69 7.02 -0.40
C ALA A 41 13.95 5.88 -1.39
N THR A 42 13.73 4.62 -0.96
CA THR A 42 13.80 3.45 -1.86
C THR A 42 12.78 3.56 -2.98
N TYR A 43 11.53 3.91 -2.67
CA TYR A 43 10.47 4.05 -3.68
C TYR A 43 10.79 5.15 -4.69
N GLN A 44 11.35 6.26 -4.24
CA GLN A 44 11.80 7.34 -5.13
C GLN A 44 12.89 6.86 -6.10
N GLN A 45 13.90 6.13 -5.59
CA GLN A 45 14.96 5.55 -6.43
C GLN A 45 14.42 4.53 -7.44
N GLU A 46 13.50 3.66 -7.01
CA GLU A 46 12.86 2.70 -7.91
C GLU A 46 12.04 3.39 -9.01
N ASN A 47 11.32 4.48 -8.69
CA ASN A 47 10.54 5.23 -9.68
C ASN A 47 11.41 5.80 -10.81
N GLU A 48 12.68 6.16 -10.51
CA GLU A 48 13.63 6.65 -11.51
C GLU A 48 14.07 5.56 -12.50
N THR A 49 13.83 4.28 -12.18
CA THR A 49 14.23 3.14 -13.02
C THR A 49 13.13 2.68 -13.97
N TYR A 50 11.88 3.08 -13.76
CA TYR A 50 10.74 2.63 -14.54
C TYR A 50 10.15 3.75 -15.40
N ALA A 51 9.73 3.40 -16.61
CA ALA A 51 8.88 4.25 -17.42
C ALA A 51 7.42 4.21 -16.93
N ASP A 52 6.62 5.21 -17.30
CA ASP A 52 5.18 5.23 -17.04
C ASP A 52 4.54 3.93 -17.57
N TYR A 53 3.78 3.25 -16.72
CA TYR A 53 3.08 1.99 -17.01
C TYR A 53 3.98 0.78 -17.33
N GLU A 54 5.26 0.83 -17.00
CA GLU A 54 6.14 -0.34 -17.11
C GLU A 54 5.84 -1.35 -16.01
N VAL A 55 5.61 -0.89 -14.77
CA VAL A 55 5.21 -1.75 -13.65
C VAL A 55 3.78 -2.26 -13.87
N ASP A 56 3.60 -3.58 -13.86
CA ASP A 56 2.29 -4.19 -14.05
C ASP A 56 1.39 -3.95 -12.84
N VAL A 57 1.89 -4.23 -11.61
CA VAL A 57 1.08 -4.11 -10.40
C VAL A 57 1.87 -3.49 -9.25
N ALA A 58 1.33 -2.43 -8.64
CA ALA A 58 1.83 -1.87 -7.38
C ALA A 58 0.89 -2.20 -6.22
N PHE A 59 1.45 -2.64 -5.09
CA PHE A 59 0.71 -2.96 -3.87
C PHE A 59 0.93 -1.88 -2.82
N LEU A 60 -0.13 -1.17 -2.45
CA LEU A 60 -0.15 -0.06 -1.49
C LEU A 60 -0.76 -0.50 -0.16
N GLY A 61 -0.18 -0.08 0.94
CA GLY A 61 -0.79 -0.39 2.23
C GLY A 61 0.14 -0.24 3.42
N ASP A 62 -0.25 -0.90 4.50
CA ASP A 62 0.44 -0.92 5.77
C ASP A 62 1.34 -2.18 5.94
N SER A 63 1.45 -2.70 7.18
CA SER A 63 2.28 -3.87 7.49
C SER A 63 1.86 -5.15 6.76
N LEU A 64 0.57 -5.31 6.45
CA LEU A 64 0.10 -6.47 5.69
C LEU A 64 0.62 -6.45 4.25
N THR A 65 0.73 -5.27 3.66
CA THR A 65 1.34 -5.11 2.34
C THR A 65 2.86 -5.16 2.42
N ASP A 66 3.47 -4.50 3.40
CA ASP A 66 4.93 -4.45 3.59
C ASP A 66 5.55 -5.86 3.76
N GLY A 67 4.87 -6.72 4.54
CA GLY A 67 5.27 -8.12 4.76
C GLY A 67 4.91 -9.09 3.63
N TYR A 68 4.25 -8.63 2.58
CA TYR A 68 3.83 -9.47 1.47
C TYR A 68 4.97 -9.64 0.45
N ASP A 69 5.49 -10.84 0.28
CA ASP A 69 6.48 -11.16 -0.77
C ASP A 69 5.82 -11.22 -2.15
N VAL A 70 5.42 -10.03 -2.64
CA VAL A 70 4.66 -9.91 -3.91
C VAL A 70 5.44 -10.49 -5.09
N GLN A 71 6.77 -10.39 -5.09
CA GLN A 71 7.58 -10.91 -6.19
C GLN A 71 7.48 -12.43 -6.30
N SER A 72 7.51 -13.15 -5.18
CA SER A 72 7.35 -14.60 -5.15
C SER A 72 5.93 -15.04 -5.46
N HIS A 73 4.92 -14.26 -5.06
CA HIS A 73 3.52 -14.57 -5.31
C HIS A 73 3.06 -14.25 -6.74
N TYR A 74 3.70 -13.29 -7.41
CA TYR A 74 3.35 -12.85 -8.76
C TYR A 74 4.54 -12.87 -9.73
N PRO A 75 5.21 -14.03 -9.92
CA PRO A 75 6.46 -14.11 -10.69
C PRO A 75 6.30 -13.84 -12.20
N ALA A 76 5.06 -13.82 -12.69
CA ALA A 76 4.75 -13.55 -14.10
C ALA A 76 4.61 -12.04 -14.41
N TYR A 77 4.59 -11.18 -13.38
CA TYR A 77 4.36 -9.75 -13.52
C TYR A 77 5.53 -8.95 -12.95
N LEU A 78 5.75 -7.76 -13.50
CA LEU A 78 6.63 -6.77 -12.86
C LEU A 78 5.83 -6.09 -11.74
N VAL A 79 6.13 -6.46 -10.50
CA VAL A 79 5.40 -6.01 -9.32
C VAL A 79 6.24 -5.11 -8.44
N SER A 80 5.60 -4.18 -7.73
CA SER A 80 6.25 -3.30 -6.77
C SER A 80 5.48 -3.28 -5.45
N ASN A 81 6.17 -3.57 -4.34
CA ASN A 81 5.62 -3.48 -3.00
C ASN A 81 5.83 -2.05 -2.45
N ARG A 82 4.73 -1.35 -2.22
CA ARG A 82 4.67 0.02 -1.68
C ARG A 82 4.02 0.05 -0.29
N GLY A 83 4.09 -1.05 0.45
CA GLY A 83 3.66 -1.14 1.84
C GLY A 83 4.65 -0.51 2.81
N ILE A 84 4.15 0.13 3.87
CA ILE A 84 4.97 0.61 4.99
C ILE A 84 4.29 0.21 6.30
N SER A 85 4.99 -0.58 7.11
CA SER A 85 4.47 -1.07 8.39
C SER A 85 4.09 0.09 9.32
N GLY A 86 2.91 -0.04 9.94
CA GLY A 86 2.37 0.97 10.86
C GLY A 86 1.64 2.13 10.21
N ASP A 87 1.59 2.22 8.87
CA ASP A 87 0.88 3.30 8.19
C ASP A 87 -0.61 3.30 8.49
N THR A 88 -1.13 4.49 8.73
CA THR A 88 -2.55 4.83 8.75
C THR A 88 -3.00 5.32 7.38
N THR A 89 -4.30 5.56 7.22
CA THR A 89 -4.83 6.19 6.00
C THR A 89 -4.23 7.59 5.77
N VAL A 90 -3.94 8.33 6.86
CA VAL A 90 -3.29 9.65 6.78
C VAL A 90 -1.85 9.53 6.26
N ASP A 91 -1.11 8.54 6.77
CA ASP A 91 0.28 8.32 6.33
C ASP A 91 0.34 7.92 4.86
N LEU A 92 -0.56 7.04 4.41
CA LEU A 92 -0.64 6.65 3.01
C LEU A 92 -1.01 7.84 2.11
N GLU A 93 -2.01 8.65 2.49
CA GLU A 93 -2.39 9.86 1.74
C GLU A 93 -1.19 10.78 1.52
N ASN A 94 -0.42 11.06 2.59
CA ASN A 94 0.74 11.95 2.56
C ASN A 94 1.90 11.46 1.66
N ARG A 95 1.97 10.16 1.35
CA ARG A 95 3.04 9.58 0.54
C ARG A 95 2.60 9.05 -0.83
N LEU A 96 1.35 9.28 -1.24
CA LEU A 96 0.84 8.81 -2.54
C LEU A 96 1.68 9.30 -3.72
N GLN A 97 2.26 10.52 -3.64
CA GLN A 97 3.12 11.03 -4.69
C GLN A 97 4.25 10.04 -5.01
N VAL A 98 5.09 9.72 -4.04
CA VAL A 98 6.25 8.84 -4.25
C VAL A 98 5.86 7.37 -4.38
N SER A 99 4.76 6.95 -3.74
CA SER A 99 4.36 5.54 -3.71
C SER A 99 3.62 5.10 -4.96
N LEU A 100 2.92 6.01 -5.64
CA LEU A 100 2.06 5.65 -6.77
C LEU A 100 2.09 6.66 -7.92
N TYR A 101 1.97 7.98 -7.63
CA TYR A 101 1.77 8.96 -8.70
C TYR A 101 3.00 9.12 -9.59
N ASP A 102 4.22 8.99 -9.01
CA ASP A 102 5.48 9.01 -9.76
C ASP A 102 5.76 7.65 -10.44
N LEU A 103 5.23 6.54 -9.89
CA LEU A 103 5.43 5.20 -10.44
C LEU A 103 4.52 4.90 -11.64
N LYS A 104 3.26 5.33 -11.58
CA LYS A 104 2.20 5.10 -12.58
C LYS A 104 2.14 3.64 -13.06
N PRO A 105 1.78 2.67 -12.20
CA PRO A 105 1.64 1.27 -12.62
C PRO A 105 0.38 1.09 -13.48
N LYS A 106 0.27 -0.05 -14.19
CA LYS A 106 -0.96 -0.42 -14.91
C LYS A 106 -2.11 -0.67 -13.94
N VAL A 107 -1.82 -1.39 -12.84
CA VAL A 107 -2.78 -1.73 -11.78
C VAL A 107 -2.22 -1.34 -10.41
N ALA A 108 -3.05 -0.79 -9.53
CA ALA A 108 -2.73 -0.55 -8.13
C ALA A 108 -3.71 -1.30 -7.23
N VAL A 109 -3.16 -2.06 -6.27
CA VAL A 109 -3.92 -2.82 -5.26
C VAL A 109 -3.73 -2.15 -3.92
N MET A 110 -4.81 -1.76 -3.22
CA MET A 110 -4.73 -1.01 -1.98
C MET A 110 -5.40 -1.73 -0.81
N LEU A 111 -4.63 -1.94 0.28
CA LEU A 111 -5.07 -2.45 1.57
C LEU A 111 -4.60 -1.51 2.68
N ILE A 112 -5.47 -0.69 3.25
CA ILE A 112 -5.11 0.30 4.28
C ILE A 112 -6.26 0.54 5.26
N GLY A 113 -5.93 0.88 6.51
CA GLY A 113 -6.89 1.33 7.51
C GLY A 113 -6.90 0.50 8.80
N ALA A 114 -6.18 -0.63 8.87
CA ALA A 114 -6.13 -1.47 10.06
C ALA A 114 -5.57 -0.72 11.29
N ASN A 115 -4.66 0.23 11.10
CA ASN A 115 -3.99 0.94 12.18
C ASN A 115 -4.82 2.10 12.77
N ASN A 116 -5.83 2.61 12.05
CA ASN A 116 -6.67 3.72 12.50
C ASN A 116 -8.16 3.55 12.14
N MET A 117 -8.71 2.34 12.33
CA MET A 117 -10.06 1.95 11.91
C MET A 117 -11.17 2.88 12.38
N ASP A 118 -11.04 3.46 13.57
CA ASP A 118 -11.99 4.38 14.18
C ASP A 118 -12.05 5.75 13.49
N LYS A 119 -10.98 6.14 12.81
CA LYS A 119 -10.80 7.42 12.13
C LYS A 119 -10.44 7.28 10.64
N MET A 120 -10.34 6.05 10.12
CA MET A 120 -9.85 5.82 8.77
C MET A 120 -10.62 6.58 7.69
N PHE A 121 -11.90 6.85 7.91
CA PHE A 121 -12.74 7.55 6.94
C PHE A 121 -12.67 9.08 7.03
N ASP A 122 -11.86 9.63 7.92
CA ASP A 122 -11.63 11.08 7.97
C ASP A 122 -10.93 11.57 6.69
N ASN A 123 -10.11 10.68 6.08
CA ASN A 123 -9.37 10.97 4.86
C ASN A 123 -9.37 9.85 3.80
N TYR A 124 -9.98 8.68 4.06
CA TYR A 124 -9.99 7.56 3.10
C TYR A 124 -10.52 7.96 1.73
N GLU A 125 -11.58 8.76 1.70
CA GLU A 125 -12.16 9.24 0.44
C GLU A 125 -11.25 10.22 -0.30
N ASN A 126 -10.41 11.00 0.40
CA ASN A 126 -9.41 11.87 -0.21
C ASN A 126 -8.36 11.03 -0.99
N ILE A 127 -7.97 9.87 -0.43
CA ILE A 127 -7.09 8.92 -1.14
C ILE A 127 -7.75 8.53 -2.48
N LEU A 128 -9.01 8.11 -2.48
CA LEU A 128 -9.71 7.67 -3.70
C LEU A 128 -9.85 8.79 -4.73
N ILE A 129 -10.13 10.02 -4.27
CA ILE A 129 -10.14 11.23 -5.12
C ILE A 129 -8.76 11.44 -5.74
N GLY A 130 -7.71 11.37 -4.91
CA GLY A 130 -6.33 11.53 -5.36
C GLY A 130 -5.93 10.49 -6.41
N LEU A 131 -6.32 9.22 -6.23
CA LEU A 131 -6.10 8.15 -7.22
C LEU A 131 -6.77 8.48 -8.56
N THR A 132 -8.03 8.90 -8.53
CA THR A 132 -8.78 9.26 -9.75
C THR A 132 -8.16 10.44 -10.49
N GLN A 133 -7.62 11.43 -9.75
CA GLN A 133 -7.11 12.66 -10.35
C GLN A 133 -5.68 12.53 -10.86
N ASN A 134 -4.81 11.79 -10.15
CA ASN A 134 -3.38 11.78 -10.44
C ASN A 134 -2.92 10.57 -11.25
N VAL A 135 -3.67 9.46 -11.22
CA VAL A 135 -3.37 8.25 -11.99
C VAL A 135 -4.60 7.71 -12.73
N PRO A 136 -5.25 8.54 -13.60
CA PRO A 136 -6.54 8.20 -14.20
C PRO A 136 -6.50 6.96 -15.10
N ASN A 137 -5.33 6.61 -15.63
CA ASN A 137 -5.13 5.43 -16.48
C ASN A 137 -4.72 4.17 -15.69
N THR A 138 -4.39 4.29 -14.41
CA THR A 138 -4.12 3.14 -13.55
C THR A 138 -5.44 2.50 -13.11
N LYS A 139 -5.58 1.18 -13.27
CA LYS A 139 -6.72 0.44 -12.74
C LYS A 139 -6.56 0.23 -11.24
N ILE A 140 -7.63 0.44 -10.48
CA ILE A 140 -7.56 0.40 -9.01
C ILE A 140 -8.36 -0.78 -8.46
N ILE A 141 -7.73 -1.57 -7.59
CA ILE A 141 -8.34 -2.65 -6.82
C ILE A 141 -8.29 -2.28 -5.34
N ILE A 142 -9.44 -2.21 -4.70
CA ILE A 142 -9.57 -1.92 -3.27
C ILE A 142 -9.84 -3.23 -2.53
N LEU A 143 -9.01 -3.53 -1.53
CA LEU A 143 -9.18 -4.70 -0.69
C LEU A 143 -9.95 -4.34 0.58
N SER A 144 -10.75 -5.28 1.08
CA SER A 144 -11.31 -5.17 2.43
C SER A 144 -10.20 -5.26 3.48
N LEU A 145 -10.44 -4.74 4.68
CA LEU A 145 -9.69 -5.14 5.87
C LEU A 145 -9.88 -6.64 6.10
N THR A 146 -8.87 -7.29 6.68
CA THR A 146 -8.90 -8.72 7.01
C THR A 146 -9.75 -9.00 8.26
N SER A 147 -10.21 -10.22 8.44
CA SER A 147 -10.70 -10.70 9.74
C SER A 147 -9.55 -10.80 10.73
N MET A 148 -9.84 -10.69 12.02
CA MET A 148 -8.84 -10.57 13.09
C MET A 148 -9.21 -11.45 14.28
N SER A 149 -8.20 -11.76 15.12
CA SER A 149 -8.36 -12.51 16.38
C SER A 149 -7.37 -12.01 17.45
N GLY A 150 -7.30 -12.69 18.59
CA GLY A 150 -6.33 -12.41 19.63
C GLY A 150 -6.39 -10.96 20.13
N GLU A 151 -5.25 -10.29 20.21
CA GLU A 151 -5.18 -8.87 20.63
C GLU A 151 -5.88 -7.91 19.64
N TRP A 152 -5.92 -8.28 18.36
CA TRP A 152 -6.63 -7.54 17.31
C TRP A 152 -8.13 -7.86 17.26
N GLY A 153 -8.57 -8.94 17.91
CA GLY A 153 -9.96 -9.41 17.89
C GLY A 153 -10.99 -8.37 18.33
N LYS A 154 -10.59 -7.43 19.22
CA LYS A 154 -11.45 -6.30 19.61
C LYS A 154 -11.81 -5.38 18.44
N LYS A 155 -11.01 -5.34 17.39
CA LYS A 155 -11.22 -4.55 16.18
C LYS A 155 -11.97 -5.30 15.09
N ASN A 156 -12.14 -6.63 15.23
CA ASN A 156 -12.70 -7.48 14.18
C ASN A 156 -14.11 -7.06 13.73
N GLN A 157 -14.99 -6.73 14.69
CA GLN A 157 -16.34 -6.26 14.38
C GLN A 157 -16.31 -4.89 13.66
N LEU A 158 -15.40 -4.00 14.05
CA LEU A 158 -15.23 -2.71 13.40
C LEU A 158 -14.68 -2.87 11.99
N ALA A 159 -13.77 -3.83 11.76
CA ALA A 159 -13.28 -4.16 10.42
C ALA A 159 -14.43 -4.61 9.52
N ALA A 160 -15.28 -5.53 9.98
CA ALA A 160 -16.46 -5.97 9.23
C ALA A 160 -17.39 -4.80 8.87
N TYR A 161 -17.66 -3.90 9.82
CA TYR A 161 -18.48 -2.71 9.59
C TYR A 161 -17.84 -1.75 8.59
N ASN A 162 -16.55 -1.48 8.73
CA ASN A 162 -15.80 -0.57 7.84
C ASN A 162 -15.74 -1.12 6.41
N ASN A 163 -15.66 -2.45 6.24
CA ASN A 163 -15.64 -3.09 4.92
C ASN A 163 -16.90 -2.82 4.10
N VAL A 164 -18.05 -2.64 4.74
CA VAL A 164 -19.27 -2.21 4.04
C VAL A 164 -19.07 -0.84 3.40
N LYS A 165 -18.52 0.13 4.16
CA LYS A 165 -18.26 1.49 3.66
C LYS A 165 -17.13 1.51 2.63
N ILE A 166 -16.05 0.72 2.82
CA ILE A 166 -14.98 0.57 1.82
C ILE A 166 -15.56 0.09 0.49
N LYS A 167 -16.40 -0.96 0.52
CA LYS A 167 -17.06 -1.49 -0.68
C LYS A 167 -17.93 -0.44 -1.38
N LEU A 168 -18.73 0.31 -0.63
CA LEU A 168 -19.58 1.36 -1.20
C LEU A 168 -18.74 2.49 -1.82
N LEU A 169 -17.63 2.85 -1.20
CA LEU A 169 -16.70 3.84 -1.75
C LEU A 169 -16.01 3.31 -3.01
N ALA A 170 -15.54 2.06 -3.02
CA ALA A 170 -14.98 1.45 -4.22
C ALA A 170 -15.98 1.50 -5.39
N GLN A 171 -17.25 1.13 -5.15
CA GLN A 171 -18.32 1.22 -6.14
C GLN A 171 -18.58 2.66 -6.61
N LYS A 172 -18.58 3.63 -5.69
CA LYS A 172 -18.78 5.06 -6.01
C LYS A 172 -17.74 5.58 -7.00
N TYR A 173 -16.49 5.13 -6.85
CA TYR A 173 -15.38 5.55 -7.71
C TYR A 173 -15.12 4.62 -8.90
N GLY A 174 -15.93 3.58 -9.10
CA GLY A 174 -15.75 2.63 -10.20
C GLY A 174 -14.54 1.70 -10.03
N PHE A 175 -14.04 1.53 -8.80
CA PHE A 175 -12.92 0.67 -8.48
C PHE A 175 -13.38 -0.76 -8.19
N GLU A 176 -12.57 -1.74 -8.55
CA GLU A 176 -12.84 -3.13 -8.21
C GLU A 176 -12.64 -3.37 -6.71
N TYR A 177 -13.52 -4.15 -6.08
CA TYR A 177 -13.45 -4.50 -4.67
C TYR A 177 -13.23 -5.99 -4.48
N VAL A 178 -12.27 -6.38 -3.63
CA VAL A 178 -11.99 -7.77 -3.27
C VAL A 178 -12.20 -7.97 -1.76
N ASP A 179 -13.00 -8.96 -1.40
CA ASP A 179 -13.34 -9.30 -0.02
C ASP A 179 -12.34 -10.31 0.57
N LEU A 180 -11.32 -9.80 1.27
CA LEU A 180 -10.37 -10.62 2.02
C LEU A 180 -10.89 -11.04 3.39
N TYR A 181 -11.82 -10.23 3.97
CA TYR A 181 -12.37 -10.51 5.29
C TYR A 181 -13.04 -11.90 5.32
N SER A 182 -13.95 -12.12 4.39
CA SER A 182 -14.71 -13.37 4.29
C SER A 182 -13.81 -14.57 3.93
N ALA A 183 -12.78 -14.35 3.11
CA ALA A 183 -11.85 -15.41 2.70
C ALA A 183 -10.99 -15.95 3.86
N LEU A 184 -10.66 -15.08 4.83
CA LEU A 184 -9.84 -15.44 6.00
C LEU A 184 -10.67 -15.83 7.22
N LEU A 185 -12.00 -15.62 7.20
CA LEU A 185 -12.90 -15.76 8.33
C LEU A 185 -13.22 -17.22 8.64
N ASN A 186 -13.00 -17.65 9.88
CA ASN A 186 -13.56 -18.86 10.42
C ASN A 186 -15.00 -18.60 10.89
N LEU A 187 -15.97 -19.11 10.16
CA LEU A 187 -17.40 -18.92 10.45
C LEU A 187 -17.83 -19.49 11.81
N SER A 188 -17.08 -20.45 12.37
CA SER A 188 -17.42 -21.06 13.67
C SER A 188 -17.04 -20.18 14.85
N SER A 189 -15.92 -19.44 14.76
CA SER A 189 -15.44 -18.52 15.80
C SER A 189 -15.83 -17.06 15.52
N GLY A 190 -16.08 -16.71 14.27
CA GLY A 190 -16.26 -15.32 13.83
C GLY A 190 -14.94 -14.52 13.76
N GLU A 191 -13.80 -15.20 13.81
CA GLU A 191 -12.46 -14.62 13.80
C GLU A 191 -11.63 -15.18 12.62
N ILE A 192 -10.43 -14.64 12.38
CA ILE A 192 -9.49 -15.23 11.40
C ILE A 192 -9.10 -16.65 11.84
N TYR A 193 -8.89 -17.56 10.88
CA TYR A 193 -8.33 -18.88 11.20
C TYR A 193 -6.92 -18.75 11.80
N ASP A 194 -6.65 -19.47 12.90
CA ASP A 194 -5.38 -19.41 13.63
C ASP A 194 -4.16 -19.70 12.73
N HIS A 195 -4.29 -20.61 11.77
CA HIS A 195 -3.19 -20.95 10.86
C HIS A 195 -2.93 -19.90 9.77
N TYR A 196 -3.80 -18.89 9.60
CA TYR A 196 -3.61 -17.79 8.68
C TYR A 196 -2.96 -16.56 9.32
N THR A 197 -2.84 -16.54 10.64
CA THR A 197 -2.30 -15.40 11.37
C THR A 197 -1.18 -15.77 12.32
N THR A 198 -0.25 -14.82 12.57
CA THR A 198 0.86 -14.98 13.53
C THR A 198 0.50 -14.45 14.92
N ASP A 199 -0.32 -13.38 14.97
CA ASP A 199 -0.65 -12.65 16.21
C ASP A 199 -2.13 -12.21 16.26
N GLY A 200 -2.94 -12.70 15.33
CA GLY A 200 -4.35 -12.32 15.16
C GLY A 200 -4.58 -11.17 14.20
N GLY A 201 -3.55 -10.47 13.74
CA GLY A 201 -3.61 -9.34 12.79
C GLY A 201 -2.70 -9.50 11.58
N HIS A 202 -1.46 -9.94 11.78
CA HIS A 202 -0.51 -10.20 10.70
C HIS A 202 -0.62 -11.62 10.18
N LEU A 203 -0.29 -11.83 8.90
CA LEU A 203 -0.52 -13.08 8.21
C LEU A 203 0.69 -14.02 8.25
N THR A 204 0.40 -15.31 8.25
CA THR A 204 1.36 -16.36 7.93
C THR A 204 1.52 -16.48 6.41
N SER A 205 2.48 -17.31 5.95
CA SER A 205 2.58 -17.65 4.53
C SER A 205 1.30 -18.27 3.97
N LEU A 206 0.56 -19.06 4.77
CA LEU A 206 -0.74 -19.59 4.36
C LEU A 206 -1.80 -18.50 4.21
N GLY A 207 -1.80 -17.52 5.11
CA GLY A 207 -2.67 -16.34 4.99
C GLY A 207 -2.39 -15.54 3.73
N TYR A 208 -1.11 -15.31 3.39
CA TYR A 208 -0.74 -14.65 2.14
C TYR A 208 -1.10 -15.45 0.89
N ASN A 209 -1.06 -16.80 0.94
CA ASN A 209 -1.56 -17.63 -0.17
C ASN A 209 -3.06 -17.37 -0.42
N VAL A 210 -3.87 -17.28 0.64
CA VAL A 210 -5.31 -16.93 0.52
C VAL A 210 -5.47 -15.54 -0.11
N LEU A 211 -4.69 -14.53 0.31
CA LEU A 211 -4.70 -13.22 -0.31
C LEU A 211 -4.41 -13.32 -1.81
N THR A 212 -3.34 -14.04 -2.17
CA THR A 212 -2.95 -14.23 -3.57
C THR A 212 -4.09 -14.83 -4.39
N GLU A 213 -4.71 -15.91 -3.90
CA GLU A 213 -5.82 -16.58 -4.57
C GLU A 213 -7.03 -15.66 -4.79
N GLN A 214 -7.32 -14.78 -3.84
CA GLN A 214 -8.43 -13.83 -3.94
C GLN A 214 -8.12 -12.64 -4.87
N ILE A 215 -6.89 -12.13 -4.86
CA ILE A 215 -6.50 -10.92 -5.58
C ILE A 215 -6.17 -11.21 -7.04
N THR A 216 -5.55 -12.36 -7.34
CA THR A 216 -5.09 -12.71 -8.69
C THR A 216 -6.16 -12.56 -9.78
N PRO A 217 -7.39 -13.07 -9.62
CA PRO A 217 -8.42 -12.91 -10.66
C PRO A 217 -8.79 -11.45 -10.92
N ALA A 218 -8.71 -10.58 -9.89
CA ALA A 218 -8.96 -9.14 -10.06
C ALA A 218 -7.81 -8.46 -10.81
N ILE A 219 -6.57 -8.80 -10.49
CA ILE A 219 -5.38 -8.29 -11.20
C ILE A 219 -5.46 -8.66 -12.68
N GLU A 220 -5.74 -9.92 -13.00
CA GLU A 220 -5.84 -10.39 -14.39
C GLU A 220 -6.92 -9.64 -15.18
N ARG A 221 -8.11 -9.47 -14.59
CA ARG A 221 -9.19 -8.68 -15.21
C ARG A 221 -8.78 -7.23 -15.45
N GLN A 222 -8.14 -6.60 -14.47
CA GLN A 222 -7.75 -5.19 -14.58
C GLN A 222 -6.59 -4.99 -15.55
N LEU A 223 -5.63 -5.91 -15.64
CA LEU A 223 -4.57 -5.88 -16.66
C LEU A 223 -5.14 -6.05 -18.07
N LEU A 224 -6.07 -7.00 -18.26
CA LEU A 224 -6.76 -7.18 -19.54
C LEU A 224 -7.54 -5.92 -19.95
N ALA A 225 -8.25 -5.29 -19.01
CA ALA A 225 -8.97 -4.05 -19.25
C ALA A 225 -8.01 -2.90 -19.58
N TRP A 226 -6.88 -2.81 -18.87
CA TRP A 226 -5.87 -1.80 -19.15
C TRP A 226 -5.30 -1.92 -20.56
N HIS A 227 -4.90 -3.13 -20.98
CA HIS A 227 -4.40 -3.39 -22.33
C HIS A 227 -5.44 -3.09 -23.41
N ALA A 228 -6.70 -3.44 -23.17
CA ALA A 228 -7.78 -3.15 -24.13
C ALA A 228 -8.05 -1.65 -24.35
N GLU A 229 -7.66 -0.79 -23.40
CA GLU A 229 -7.86 0.66 -23.48
C GLU A 229 -6.60 1.41 -23.98
N ASN A 230 -5.40 0.80 -23.89
CA ASN A 230 -4.13 1.51 -24.10
C ASN A 230 -3.25 0.92 -25.22
N ASP A 231 -3.52 -0.30 -25.73
CA ASP A 231 -2.87 -0.92 -26.88
C ASP A 231 -3.69 -0.69 -28.18
#